data_6e7c0598426acbecc4af84a2ad474112
#
_entry.id   6e7c0598426acbecc4af84a2ad474112
#
_cell.length_a   1.000
_cell.length_b   1.000
_cell.length_c   1.000
_cell.angle_alpha   90.00
_cell.angle_beta   90.00
_cell.angle_gamma   90.00
#
_symmetry.space_group_name_H-M   'P 1'
#
loop_
_entity.id
_entity.type
_entity.pdbx_description
1 polymer ?
#
loop_
_entity_poly.entity_id
_entity_poly.type
_entity_poly.pdbx_seq_one_letter_code
_entity_poly.pdbx_strand_id
1 'polypeptide(L)'
;MMTHDTPLPIGWRVSAAFLHSSLTWRVNTRAEPTMIQSQSLQLTKIFLSSTIWAHGHHHGAPFAFGRQHYSYEVARRKFATALHHLGLEIHDVPRPEIYAAPVSRQFLSGNCCHLIFKPTEWIRLLKGVKNIACVAWEFDRLIAPTRGSSHPFKDMRRMLMLPDEVWTPCEFTRQVFQANGIRNVYRIPAPISVPSAPVPIQFPEIPPDLDRVSWINLRVGFGRYRDLNRSVPSRPYRLSDIILDYYQGRQPQIFVSVLNPHDLRKNLTSLIGGFLEFHAENPNSLLLLKLIVDNTSDRLDNVLTGILTLRISQYELIDSNGIWLTTANLPEPVLGDLYRFSSAYVCTSLAEGQNLPLQEAMAWGLVPITTRHTAMVDYISESNAVVISSRSSPIERPDTAMGSEPDATWHVCTSADVALGLRSFAALSEARRWELGSRARATITRHFSVAPVARLIQARLMQQQ
;
A
#
# COMPACT_ATOMS: atom_id res chain seq x y z
N MET A 1 65.58 -15.80 -1.39
CA MET A 1 66.10 -14.54 -0.79
C MET A 1 64.90 -13.71 -0.46
N MET A 2 64.76 -13.36 0.85
CA MET A 2 63.89 -12.35 1.49
C MET A 2 62.37 -12.62 1.45
N THR A 3 61.87 -13.21 2.40
CA THR A 3 61.03 -12.98 3.62
C THR A 3 60.56 -11.54 3.81
N HIS A 4 59.27 -11.34 3.85
CA HIS A 4 58.64 -10.36 4.73
C HIS A 4 57.28 -10.87 5.21
N ASP A 5 57.29 -11.35 6.46
CA ASP A 5 56.15 -11.48 7.34
C ASP A 5 55.62 -10.09 7.70
N THR A 6 54.28 -9.94 7.70
CA THR A 6 53.60 -8.90 8.50
C THR A 6 52.38 -9.52 9.18
N PRO A 7 52.19 -9.27 10.46
CA PRO A 7 51.22 -9.97 11.28
C PRO A 7 49.82 -9.33 11.25
N LEU A 8 48.81 -10.17 11.39
CA LEU A 8 47.40 -9.78 11.62
C LEU A 8 47.23 -9.18 13.01
N PRO A 9 46.44 -8.12 13.21
CA PRO A 9 46.07 -7.64 14.52
C PRO A 9 44.81 -8.32 15.05
N ILE A 10 44.97 -9.06 16.11
CA ILE A 10 44.30 -9.08 17.41
C ILE A 10 42.79 -8.78 17.43
N GLY A 11 42.02 -9.82 17.75
CA GLY A 11 41.05 -9.94 18.80
C GLY A 11 40.00 -8.85 18.98
N TRP A 12 38.77 -9.08 18.46
CA TRP A 12 37.58 -8.45 18.99
C TRP A 12 36.98 -9.33 20.10
N ARG A 13 37.17 -8.91 21.35
CA ARG A 13 36.37 -9.40 22.48
C ARG A 13 34.97 -8.84 22.33
N VAL A 14 33.99 -9.71 22.12
CA VAL A 14 32.56 -9.36 22.21
C VAL A 14 32.24 -9.18 23.70
N SER A 15 32.11 -7.93 24.11
CA SER A 15 31.57 -7.56 25.43
C SER A 15 30.06 -7.81 25.42
N ALA A 16 29.59 -8.68 26.30
CA ALA A 16 28.17 -9.00 26.53
C ALA A 16 27.50 -7.86 27.35
N ALA A 17 27.28 -6.71 26.73
CA ALA A 17 26.62 -5.57 27.38
C ALA A 17 25.77 -4.76 26.38
N PHE A 18 24.82 -5.44 25.69
CA PHE A 18 23.76 -4.77 24.94
C PHE A 18 22.45 -5.58 25.02
N LEU A 19 21.98 -5.76 26.23
CA LEU A 19 20.62 -6.24 26.52
C LEU A 19 19.95 -5.20 27.44
N HIS A 20 19.65 -4.01 26.94
CA HIS A 20 18.62 -3.10 27.47
C HIS A 20 18.73 -1.74 26.76
N SER A 21 18.08 -1.62 25.64
CA SER A 21 17.56 -0.33 25.19
C SER A 21 16.23 -0.57 24.48
N SER A 22 15.17 -0.61 25.29
CA SER A 22 13.81 -0.43 24.84
C SER A 22 13.64 0.99 24.33
N LEU A 23 13.68 1.18 23.02
CA LEU A 23 13.21 2.43 22.38
C LEU A 23 11.69 2.50 22.51
N THR A 24 11.23 3.10 23.60
CA THR A 24 9.85 3.52 23.79
C THR A 24 9.60 4.77 22.92
N TRP A 25 8.90 4.58 21.83
CA TRP A 25 8.29 5.68 21.08
C TRP A 25 7.13 6.22 21.91
N ARG A 26 7.34 7.37 22.57
CA ARG A 26 6.22 8.12 23.15
C ARG A 26 5.46 8.82 22.04
N VAL A 27 4.37 8.22 21.61
CA VAL A 27 3.33 8.92 20.86
C VAL A 27 2.53 9.76 21.85
N ASN A 28 2.67 11.08 21.75
CA ASN A 28 1.95 12.03 22.59
C ASN A 28 0.53 12.19 22.02
N THR A 29 -0.38 11.28 22.35
CA THR A 29 -1.81 11.42 22.06
C THR A 29 -2.54 11.64 23.38
N ARG A 30 -2.77 12.92 23.73
CA ARG A 30 -3.82 13.29 24.69
C ARG A 30 -5.19 13.16 23.98
N ALA A 31 -5.69 11.95 23.90
CA ALA A 31 -7.11 11.65 23.80
C ALA A 31 -7.36 10.65 24.92
N GLU A 32 -8.17 10.99 25.90
CA GLU A 32 -8.58 10.06 26.95
C GLU A 32 -9.22 8.83 26.30
N PRO A 33 -8.71 7.62 26.55
CA PRO A 33 -9.36 6.42 26.09
C PRO A 33 -10.66 6.27 26.91
N THR A 34 -11.82 6.32 26.27
CA THR A 34 -13.03 5.78 26.83
C THR A 34 -12.79 4.33 27.14
N MET A 35 -12.52 4.03 28.40
CA MET A 35 -12.33 2.66 28.89
C MET A 35 -13.61 1.86 28.63
N ILE A 36 -13.62 1.07 27.55
CA ILE A 36 -14.55 -0.02 27.39
C ILE A 36 -14.20 -1.01 28.51
N GLN A 37 -15.12 -1.19 29.47
CA GLN A 37 -14.95 -2.20 30.53
C GLN A 37 -14.65 -3.55 29.88
N SER A 38 -13.40 -3.97 30.01
CA SER A 38 -12.85 -5.19 29.48
C SER A 38 -13.38 -6.37 30.31
N GLN A 39 -14.25 -7.20 29.71
CA GLN A 39 -14.13 -8.60 30.04
C GLN A 39 -12.68 -8.98 29.70
N SER A 40 -11.90 -9.40 30.71
CA SER A 40 -10.46 -9.61 30.60
C SER A 40 -10.14 -10.53 29.42
N LEU A 41 -9.50 -10.00 28.39
CA LEU A 41 -8.85 -10.83 27.39
C LEU A 41 -7.83 -11.70 28.13
N GLN A 42 -8.08 -13.01 28.20
CA GLN A 42 -7.07 -13.95 28.71
C GLN A 42 -5.87 -14.06 27.77
N LEU A 43 -5.93 -13.44 26.59
CA LEU A 43 -4.84 -13.39 25.63
C LEU A 43 -3.79 -12.38 26.10
N THR A 44 -2.58 -12.85 26.38
CA THR A 44 -1.52 -12.00 26.95
C THR A 44 -0.51 -11.53 25.93
N LYS A 45 -0.24 -12.31 24.88
CA LYS A 45 0.85 -12.01 23.94
C LYS A 45 0.46 -12.28 22.49
N ILE A 46 0.82 -11.33 21.61
CA ILE A 46 0.69 -11.46 20.15
C ILE A 46 2.08 -11.46 19.53
N PHE A 47 2.37 -12.50 18.78
CA PHE A 47 3.58 -12.60 17.97
C PHE A 47 3.27 -12.13 16.55
N LEU A 48 4.13 -11.28 15.99
CA LEU A 48 4.00 -10.79 14.62
C LEU A 48 5.19 -11.24 13.78
N SER A 49 4.95 -11.74 12.58
CA SER A 49 5.98 -11.94 11.57
C SER A 49 5.64 -11.27 10.26
N SER A 50 6.64 -10.67 9.63
CA SER A 50 6.51 -10.07 8.29
C SER A 50 7.73 -10.40 7.43
N THR A 51 7.72 -9.88 6.23
CA THR A 51 8.80 -10.04 5.24
C THR A 51 10.03 -9.19 5.51
N ILE A 52 9.89 -8.15 6.34
CA ILE A 52 10.99 -7.23 6.70
C ILE A 52 11.39 -7.51 8.14
N TRP A 53 12.69 -7.65 8.37
CA TRP A 53 13.26 -7.89 9.69
C TRP A 53 13.33 -6.58 10.46
N ALA A 54 12.85 -6.56 11.70
CA ALA A 54 12.82 -5.38 12.56
C ALA A 54 14.22 -4.85 12.94
N HIS A 55 15.28 -5.63 12.73
CA HIS A 55 16.65 -5.24 13.05
C HIS A 55 17.50 -5.22 11.78
N GLY A 56 17.93 -4.01 11.41
CA GLY A 56 18.68 -3.63 10.22
C GLY A 56 20.04 -4.30 10.03
N HIS A 57 20.09 -5.61 9.93
CA HIS A 57 21.28 -6.37 9.60
C HIS A 57 21.12 -7.16 8.30
N HIS A 58 20.71 -6.48 7.23
CA HIS A 58 21.26 -6.77 5.91
C HIS A 58 22.08 -5.57 5.50
N HIS A 59 23.40 -5.72 5.58
CA HIS A 59 24.33 -4.77 5.01
C HIS A 59 23.89 -4.45 3.58
N GLY A 60 23.41 -3.23 3.33
CA GLY A 60 23.23 -2.65 2.02
C GLY A 60 21.90 -2.88 1.30
N ALA A 61 20.87 -3.53 1.89
CA ALA A 61 19.56 -3.58 1.26
C ALA A 61 18.61 -2.58 1.95
N PRO A 62 18.39 -1.39 1.40
CA PRO A 62 17.33 -0.50 1.84
C PRO A 62 15.98 -1.18 1.63
N PHE A 63 14.98 -0.71 2.37
CA PHE A 63 13.60 -1.16 2.27
C PHE A 63 13.18 -1.35 0.81
N ALA A 64 12.77 -2.56 0.44
CA ALA A 64 12.32 -2.88 -0.91
C ALA A 64 10.93 -2.25 -1.17
N PHE A 65 10.90 -0.91 -1.28
CA PHE A 65 9.73 -0.18 -1.73
C PHE A 65 9.30 -0.70 -3.10
N GLY A 66 7.99 -0.89 -3.27
CA GLY A 66 7.45 -1.33 -4.57
C GLY A 66 7.39 -2.84 -4.77
N ARG A 67 7.97 -3.67 -3.90
CA ARG A 67 7.81 -5.12 -3.92
C ARG A 67 6.61 -5.56 -3.08
N GLN A 68 6.04 -6.72 -3.35
CA GLN A 68 4.94 -7.31 -2.56
C GLN A 68 5.23 -7.31 -1.05
N HIS A 69 6.48 -7.51 -0.69
CA HIS A 69 6.96 -7.54 0.69
C HIS A 69 6.69 -6.25 1.47
N TYR A 70 6.74 -5.09 0.80
CA TYR A 70 6.46 -3.79 1.43
C TYR A 70 5.01 -3.69 1.91
N SER A 71 4.05 -4.13 1.11
CA SER A 71 2.62 -4.06 1.45
C SER A 71 2.28 -4.86 2.71
N TYR A 72 2.90 -6.04 2.89
CA TYR A 72 2.73 -6.86 4.08
C TYR A 72 3.29 -6.20 5.34
N GLU A 73 4.44 -5.51 5.24
CA GLU A 73 4.99 -4.78 6.38
C GLU A 73 4.12 -3.57 6.75
N VAL A 74 3.58 -2.85 5.77
CA VAL A 74 2.63 -1.77 6.03
C VAL A 74 1.39 -2.31 6.74
N ALA A 75 0.82 -3.43 6.27
CA ALA A 75 -0.31 -4.09 6.93
C ALA A 75 0.05 -4.48 8.38
N ARG A 76 1.21 -5.11 8.63
CA ARG A 76 1.68 -5.47 9.97
C ARG A 76 1.69 -4.27 10.92
N ARG A 77 2.28 -3.14 10.49
CA ARG A 77 2.34 -1.91 11.29
C ARG A 77 0.94 -1.38 11.62
N LYS A 78 0.04 -1.38 10.65
CA LYS A 78 -1.34 -0.95 10.85
C LYS A 78 -2.07 -1.88 11.83
N PHE A 79 -1.90 -3.21 11.73
CA PHE A 79 -2.43 -4.16 12.69
C PHE A 79 -1.83 -3.95 14.09
N ALA A 80 -0.52 -3.70 14.21
CA ALA A 80 0.11 -3.40 15.50
C ALA A 80 -0.57 -2.20 16.19
N THR A 81 -0.96 -1.16 15.45
CA THR A 81 -1.72 -0.02 16.00
C THR A 81 -3.07 -0.47 16.59
N ALA A 82 -3.82 -1.36 15.93
CA ALA A 82 -5.08 -1.89 16.46
C ALA A 82 -4.88 -2.79 17.67
N LEU A 83 -3.83 -3.60 17.70
CA LEU A 83 -3.49 -4.47 18.81
C LEU A 83 -3.05 -3.66 20.05
N HIS A 84 -2.26 -2.61 19.87
CA HIS A 84 -1.92 -1.66 20.93
C HIS A 84 -3.16 -0.93 21.48
N HIS A 85 -4.11 -0.58 20.61
CA HIS A 85 -5.39 0.01 21.03
C HIS A 85 -6.20 -0.94 21.94
N LEU A 86 -6.02 -2.26 21.81
CA LEU A 86 -6.60 -3.27 22.68
C LEU A 86 -5.78 -3.53 23.95
N GLY A 87 -4.64 -2.87 24.14
CA GLY A 87 -3.74 -3.09 25.26
C GLY A 87 -2.96 -4.41 25.22
N LEU A 88 -2.84 -5.05 24.06
CA LEU A 88 -2.15 -6.32 23.90
C LEU A 88 -0.63 -6.14 23.79
N GLU A 89 0.12 -7.03 24.40
CA GLU A 89 1.59 -7.10 24.29
C GLU A 89 1.99 -7.71 22.95
N ILE A 90 2.88 -7.01 22.20
CA ILE A 90 3.29 -7.41 20.85
C ILE A 90 4.76 -7.74 20.83
N HIS A 91 5.10 -8.87 20.19
CA HIS A 91 6.47 -9.34 19.99
C HIS A 91 6.72 -9.62 18.51
N ASP A 92 7.80 -9.08 17.96
CA ASP A 92 8.22 -9.41 16.59
C ASP A 92 8.98 -10.73 16.56
N VAL A 93 8.56 -11.63 15.65
CA VAL A 93 9.16 -12.94 15.43
C VAL A 93 9.47 -13.11 13.93
N PRO A 94 10.61 -12.62 13.46
CA PRO A 94 10.91 -12.61 12.03
C PRO A 94 11.09 -14.01 11.43
N ARG A 95 11.58 -14.98 12.22
CA ARG A 95 11.81 -16.37 11.81
C ARG A 95 11.14 -17.34 12.77
N PRO A 96 9.82 -17.51 12.70
CA PRO A 96 9.10 -18.38 13.64
C PRO A 96 9.58 -19.83 13.58
N GLU A 97 10.08 -20.30 12.44
CA GLU A 97 10.57 -21.66 12.20
C GLU A 97 11.82 -22.05 13.00
N ILE A 98 12.62 -21.08 13.47
CA ILE A 98 13.85 -21.36 14.23
C ILE A 98 13.63 -21.40 15.74
N TYR A 99 12.45 -21.02 16.23
CA TYR A 99 12.14 -21.10 17.66
C TYR A 99 11.85 -22.54 18.04
N ALA A 100 12.88 -23.25 18.54
CA ALA A 100 12.76 -24.60 19.01
C ALA A 100 12.05 -24.67 20.39
N ALA A 101 11.44 -25.83 20.67
CA ALA A 101 10.59 -26.07 21.82
C ALA A 101 11.09 -25.65 23.25
N PRO A 102 12.40 -25.66 23.58
CA PRO A 102 12.86 -25.25 24.93
C PRO A 102 12.77 -23.76 25.21
N VAL A 103 13.03 -22.89 24.19
CA VAL A 103 12.91 -21.43 24.33
C VAL A 103 11.46 -21.02 24.35
N SER A 104 10.60 -21.79 23.70
CA SER A 104 9.19 -21.48 23.55
C SER A 104 8.37 -21.62 24.85
N ARG A 105 8.71 -22.56 25.73
CA ARG A 105 7.89 -22.81 26.94
C ARG A 105 7.87 -21.66 27.95
N GLN A 106 8.96 -20.91 28.10
CA GLN A 106 8.99 -19.71 28.95
C GLN A 106 8.28 -18.48 28.29
N PHE A 107 8.39 -18.37 26.97
CA PHE A 107 7.75 -17.28 26.23
C PHE A 107 6.26 -17.53 25.93
N LEU A 108 5.86 -18.79 25.81
CA LEU A 108 4.52 -19.23 25.42
C LEU A 108 3.62 -19.58 26.61
N SER A 109 4.01 -19.19 27.86
CA SER A 109 3.11 -19.31 29.00
C SER A 109 1.94 -18.34 28.86
N GLY A 110 0.75 -18.88 28.65
CA GLY A 110 -0.49 -18.12 28.48
C GLY A 110 -1.12 -18.29 27.08
N ASN A 111 -2.25 -17.66 26.87
CA ASN A 111 -2.95 -17.65 25.59
C ASN A 111 -2.21 -16.74 24.60
N CYS A 112 -1.48 -17.34 23.66
CA CYS A 112 -0.67 -16.65 22.67
C CYS A 112 -1.20 -16.89 21.27
N CYS A 113 -1.02 -15.90 20.40
CA CYS A 113 -1.39 -15.96 18.98
C CYS A 113 -0.27 -15.41 18.11
N HIS A 114 -0.07 -15.99 16.94
CA HIS A 114 0.92 -15.56 15.95
C HIS A 114 0.23 -15.08 14.69
N LEU A 115 0.37 -13.80 14.37
CA LEU A 115 -0.12 -13.19 13.13
C LEU A 115 0.99 -13.12 12.09
N ILE A 116 0.75 -13.66 10.90
CA ILE A 116 1.72 -13.83 9.82
C ILE A 116 1.37 -12.91 8.65
N PHE A 117 2.19 -11.89 8.40
CA PHE A 117 2.05 -10.93 7.31
C PHE A 117 3.09 -11.24 6.22
N LYS A 118 2.83 -12.26 5.42
CA LYS A 118 3.76 -12.74 4.39
C LYS A 118 3.00 -13.23 3.15
N PRO A 119 3.62 -13.21 1.96
CA PRO A 119 3.12 -13.96 0.80
C PRO A 119 2.92 -15.43 1.19
N THR A 120 1.98 -16.09 0.54
CA THR A 120 1.57 -17.45 0.93
C THR A 120 2.73 -18.46 0.94
N GLU A 121 3.63 -18.39 -0.02
CA GLU A 121 4.83 -19.23 -0.13
C GLU A 121 5.83 -19.07 1.04
N TRP A 122 5.71 -17.96 1.78
CA TRP A 122 6.59 -17.63 2.90
C TRP A 122 5.91 -17.80 4.28
N ILE A 123 4.72 -18.35 4.32
CA ILE A 123 4.04 -18.69 5.58
C ILE A 123 4.90 -19.70 6.33
N ARG A 124 5.24 -19.39 7.57
CA ARG A 124 5.94 -20.27 8.51
C ARG A 124 5.25 -20.19 9.86
N LEU A 125 4.98 -21.33 10.45
CA LEU A 125 4.22 -21.43 11.70
C LEU A 125 5.15 -21.32 12.91
N LEU A 126 4.65 -20.67 13.97
CA LEU A 126 5.26 -20.70 15.28
C LEU A 126 4.67 -21.88 16.04
N LYS A 127 5.53 -22.80 16.48
CA LYS A 127 5.09 -24.05 17.15
C LYS A 127 4.52 -23.76 18.54
N GLY A 128 3.38 -24.36 18.85
CA GLY A 128 2.76 -24.33 20.21
C GLY A 128 1.86 -23.12 20.44
N VAL A 129 1.58 -22.30 19.39
CA VAL A 129 0.63 -21.20 19.45
C VAL A 129 -0.35 -21.29 18.27
N LYS A 130 -1.47 -20.61 18.38
CA LYS A 130 -2.38 -20.43 17.28
C LYS A 130 -1.76 -19.54 16.21
N ASN A 131 -1.74 -20.01 14.96
CA ASN A 131 -1.19 -19.30 13.83
C ASN A 131 -2.29 -18.77 12.93
N ILE A 132 -2.25 -17.48 12.60
CA ILE A 132 -3.21 -16.79 11.75
C ILE A 132 -2.45 -16.12 10.60
N ALA A 133 -2.75 -16.52 9.36
CA ALA A 133 -2.15 -15.88 8.21
C ALA A 133 -3.00 -14.68 7.76
N CYS A 134 -2.39 -13.49 7.73
CA CYS A 134 -3.00 -12.26 7.24
C CYS A 134 -2.61 -12.06 5.77
N VAL A 135 -3.49 -12.43 4.85
CA VAL A 135 -3.19 -12.52 3.41
C VAL A 135 -4.16 -11.68 2.60
N ALA A 136 -3.62 -10.76 1.81
CA ALA A 136 -4.35 -10.08 0.74
C ALA A 136 -4.23 -10.87 -0.57
N TRP A 137 -5.32 -10.97 -1.32
CA TRP A 137 -5.35 -11.59 -2.63
C TRP A 137 -6.33 -10.83 -3.53
N GLU A 138 -5.92 -10.62 -4.77
CA GLU A 138 -6.59 -9.70 -5.67
C GLU A 138 -7.37 -10.39 -6.80
N PHE A 139 -7.14 -11.68 -7.00
CA PHE A 139 -7.62 -12.42 -8.17
C PHE A 139 -8.71 -13.43 -7.80
N ASP A 140 -9.49 -13.82 -8.80
CA ASP A 140 -10.59 -14.78 -8.68
C ASP A 140 -10.15 -16.26 -8.68
N ARG A 141 -8.85 -16.51 -8.88
CA ARG A 141 -8.22 -17.84 -8.85
C ARG A 141 -7.04 -17.87 -7.88
N LEU A 142 -6.73 -19.04 -7.34
CA LEU A 142 -5.47 -19.28 -6.64
C LEU A 142 -4.39 -19.69 -7.64
N ILE A 143 -3.13 -19.41 -7.31
CA ILE A 143 -2.00 -19.91 -8.10
C ILE A 143 -1.91 -21.41 -7.89
N ALA A 144 -2.05 -22.17 -9.01
CA ALA A 144 -1.82 -23.59 -9.04
C ALA A 144 -0.32 -23.91 -9.08
N PRO A 145 0.12 -25.07 -8.55
CA PRO A 145 1.49 -25.51 -8.70
C PRO A 145 1.81 -25.66 -10.19
N THR A 146 2.83 -24.96 -10.66
CA THR A 146 3.28 -25.08 -12.06
C THR A 146 3.66 -26.54 -12.35
N ARG A 147 3.17 -27.11 -13.46
CA ARG A 147 3.56 -28.45 -13.90
C ARG A 147 5.08 -28.53 -13.99
N GLY A 148 5.68 -29.41 -13.19
CA GLY A 148 7.15 -29.57 -13.08
C GLY A 148 7.83 -28.84 -11.91
N SER A 149 7.15 -27.94 -11.19
CA SER A 149 7.64 -27.36 -9.94
C SER A 149 7.04 -28.12 -8.75
N SER A 150 7.74 -29.12 -8.26
CA SER A 150 7.31 -29.94 -7.10
C SER A 150 7.48 -29.26 -5.74
N HIS A 151 7.81 -27.96 -5.70
CA HIS A 151 8.07 -27.29 -4.43
C HIS A 151 6.77 -27.00 -3.70
N PRO A 152 6.49 -27.66 -2.56
CA PRO A 152 5.20 -27.60 -1.87
C PRO A 152 4.80 -26.20 -1.40
N PHE A 153 5.76 -25.27 -1.26
CA PHE A 153 5.50 -23.89 -0.87
C PHE A 153 4.93 -23.03 -2.01
N LYS A 154 4.99 -23.50 -3.26
CA LYS A 154 4.37 -22.84 -4.40
C LYS A 154 2.89 -23.20 -4.59
N ASP A 155 2.39 -24.19 -3.88
CA ASP A 155 0.97 -24.52 -3.83
C ASP A 155 0.26 -23.56 -2.85
N MET A 156 -0.35 -22.52 -3.40
CA MET A 156 -1.03 -21.49 -2.63
C MET A 156 -2.15 -22.08 -1.75
N ARG A 157 -2.94 -23.00 -2.27
CA ARG A 157 -4.02 -23.65 -1.53
C ARG A 157 -3.47 -24.41 -0.32
N ARG A 158 -2.43 -25.23 -0.53
CA ARG A 158 -1.77 -25.97 0.54
C ARG A 158 -1.22 -25.04 1.62
N MET A 159 -0.57 -23.95 1.22
CA MET A 159 0.00 -23.00 2.16
C MET A 159 -1.07 -22.26 2.98
N LEU A 160 -2.21 -21.95 2.40
CA LEU A 160 -3.36 -21.34 3.09
C LEU A 160 -4.08 -22.32 4.05
N MET A 161 -3.89 -23.62 3.90
CA MET A 161 -4.45 -24.64 4.80
C MET A 161 -3.54 -24.95 6.00
N LEU A 162 -2.31 -24.43 6.06
CA LEU A 162 -1.38 -24.68 7.15
C LEU A 162 -1.71 -23.92 8.45
N PRO A 163 -2.06 -22.61 8.41
CA PRO A 163 -2.41 -21.86 9.60
C PRO A 163 -3.78 -22.29 10.14
N ASP A 164 -4.02 -22.04 11.42
CA ASP A 164 -5.31 -22.33 12.06
C ASP A 164 -6.43 -21.45 11.49
N GLU A 165 -6.08 -20.23 11.06
CA GLU A 165 -6.98 -19.29 10.40
C GLU A 165 -6.27 -18.48 9.32
N VAL A 166 -7.09 -17.97 8.39
CA VAL A 166 -6.68 -16.97 7.40
C VAL A 166 -7.54 -15.71 7.58
N TRP A 167 -6.88 -14.59 7.80
CA TRP A 167 -7.52 -13.28 7.80
C TRP A 167 -7.24 -12.57 6.48
N THR A 168 -8.29 -12.04 5.87
CA THR A 168 -8.20 -11.35 4.59
C THR A 168 -8.90 -10.00 4.65
N PRO A 169 -8.40 -8.97 3.94
CA PRO A 169 -8.89 -7.60 4.12
C PRO A 169 -10.28 -7.35 3.52
N CYS A 170 -10.75 -8.17 2.59
CA CYS A 170 -11.99 -7.92 1.86
C CYS A 170 -12.85 -9.18 1.68
N GLU A 171 -14.12 -8.93 1.41
CA GLU A 171 -15.11 -10.00 1.20
C GLU A 171 -14.82 -10.81 -0.06
N PHE A 172 -14.36 -10.15 -1.13
CA PHE A 172 -13.99 -10.82 -2.39
C PHE A 172 -12.95 -11.92 -2.13
N THR A 173 -11.82 -11.58 -1.48
CA THR A 173 -10.78 -12.57 -1.16
C THR A 173 -11.31 -13.68 -0.25
N ARG A 174 -12.16 -13.34 0.74
CA ARG A 174 -12.77 -14.33 1.62
C ARG A 174 -13.55 -15.37 0.83
N GLN A 175 -14.38 -14.93 -0.11
CA GLN A 175 -15.18 -15.81 -0.97
C GLN A 175 -14.31 -16.68 -1.88
N VAL A 176 -13.27 -16.09 -2.51
CA VAL A 176 -12.33 -16.85 -3.34
C VAL A 176 -11.66 -17.96 -2.53
N PHE A 177 -11.16 -17.66 -1.33
CA PHE A 177 -10.52 -18.67 -0.50
C PHE A 177 -11.49 -19.76 -0.06
N GLN A 178 -12.70 -19.41 0.34
CA GLN A 178 -13.74 -20.39 0.72
C GLN A 178 -14.16 -21.27 -0.46
N ALA A 179 -14.35 -20.71 -1.65
CA ALA A 179 -14.65 -21.46 -2.86
C ALA A 179 -13.55 -22.47 -3.23
N ASN A 180 -12.29 -22.21 -2.80
CA ASN A 180 -11.16 -23.11 -2.97
C ASN A 180 -10.94 -24.05 -1.76
N GLY A 181 -11.90 -24.15 -0.84
CA GLY A 181 -11.91 -25.11 0.26
C GLY A 181 -11.13 -24.70 1.50
N ILE A 182 -10.72 -23.41 1.60
CA ILE A 182 -10.14 -22.85 2.82
C ILE A 182 -11.28 -22.48 3.77
N ARG A 183 -11.44 -23.21 4.87
CA ARG A 183 -12.65 -23.11 5.72
C ARG A 183 -12.62 -21.95 6.72
N ASN A 184 -11.50 -21.76 7.40
CA ASN A 184 -11.35 -20.80 8.50
C ASN A 184 -10.86 -19.43 7.97
N VAL A 185 -11.65 -18.80 7.10
CA VAL A 185 -11.33 -17.50 6.48
C VAL A 185 -12.23 -16.41 7.02
N TYR A 186 -11.64 -15.33 7.54
CA TYR A 186 -12.34 -14.21 8.15
C TYR A 186 -11.94 -12.89 7.51
N ARG A 187 -12.91 -11.98 7.31
CA ARG A 187 -12.63 -10.65 6.80
C ARG A 187 -12.19 -9.74 7.95
N ILE A 188 -10.91 -9.42 8.01
CA ILE A 188 -10.32 -8.47 8.95
C ILE A 188 -9.36 -7.56 8.18
N PRO A 189 -9.77 -6.34 7.82
CA PRO A 189 -8.94 -5.41 7.06
C PRO A 189 -7.82 -4.83 7.90
N ALA A 190 -6.75 -4.37 7.25
CA ALA A 190 -5.76 -3.51 7.91
C ALA A 190 -6.41 -2.15 8.27
N PRO A 191 -6.26 -1.68 9.50
CA PRO A 191 -6.90 -0.45 9.94
C PRO A 191 -6.30 0.79 9.28
N ILE A 192 -7.11 1.82 9.10
CA ILE A 192 -6.72 3.11 8.54
C ILE A 192 -6.72 4.16 9.65
N SER A 193 -5.64 4.93 9.74
CA SER A 193 -5.59 6.13 10.59
C SER A 193 -6.48 7.21 10.00
N VAL A 194 -7.46 7.67 10.75
CA VAL A 194 -8.36 8.74 10.34
C VAL A 194 -7.96 10.02 11.06
N PRO A 195 -7.66 11.12 10.33
CA PRO A 195 -7.30 12.39 10.96
C PRO A 195 -8.44 12.92 11.84
N SER A 196 -8.11 13.58 12.96
CA SER A 196 -9.10 14.09 13.92
C SER A 196 -9.95 15.23 13.36
N ALA A 197 -9.38 16.10 12.53
CA ALA A 197 -10.09 17.22 11.93
C ALA A 197 -10.60 16.90 10.52
N PRO A 198 -11.83 17.37 10.16
CA PRO A 198 -12.25 17.35 8.76
C PRO A 198 -11.34 18.26 7.94
N VAL A 199 -11.05 17.87 6.72
CA VAL A 199 -10.19 18.62 5.82
C VAL A 199 -10.99 19.77 5.21
N PRO A 200 -10.50 21.04 5.25
CA PRO A 200 -11.03 22.09 4.40
C PRO A 200 -10.79 21.71 2.93
N ILE A 201 -11.76 21.97 2.09
CA ILE A 201 -11.75 21.62 0.65
C ILE A 201 -10.67 22.39 -0.12
N GLN A 202 -10.13 23.45 0.44
CA GLN A 202 -9.08 24.25 -0.16
C GLN A 202 -8.06 24.70 0.90
N PHE A 203 -6.78 24.39 0.65
CA PHE A 203 -5.69 25.05 1.35
C PHE A 203 -5.31 26.30 0.57
N PRO A 204 -5.34 27.48 1.21
CA PRO A 204 -4.85 28.70 0.59
C PRO A 204 -3.34 28.66 0.35
N GLU A 205 -2.60 27.87 1.12
CA GLU A 205 -1.15 27.77 1.05
C GLU A 205 -0.67 26.33 0.98
N ILE A 206 0.41 26.11 0.21
CA ILE A 206 1.06 24.82 0.10
C ILE A 206 1.77 24.52 1.43
N PRO A 207 1.53 23.38 2.08
CA PRO A 207 2.25 23.03 3.29
C PRO A 207 3.77 23.01 3.06
N PRO A 208 4.59 23.63 3.94
CA PRO A 208 6.03 23.80 3.71
C PRO A 208 6.79 22.49 3.46
N ASP A 209 6.43 21.40 4.16
CA ASP A 209 7.08 20.11 3.99
C ASP A 209 6.66 19.43 2.67
N LEU A 210 5.44 19.65 2.21
CA LEU A 210 4.99 19.20 0.90
C LEU A 210 5.69 20.00 -0.22
N ASP A 211 5.90 21.30 -0.04
CA ASP A 211 6.60 22.14 -1.02
C ASP A 211 8.07 21.76 -1.19
N ARG A 212 8.70 21.18 -0.16
CA ARG A 212 10.08 20.66 -0.24
C ARG A 212 10.20 19.38 -1.08
N VAL A 213 9.08 18.73 -1.40
CA VAL A 213 9.09 17.52 -2.23
C VAL A 213 9.50 17.87 -3.66
N SER A 214 10.45 17.12 -4.19
CA SER A 214 10.92 17.28 -5.57
C SER A 214 10.00 16.55 -6.54
N TRP A 215 9.52 17.29 -7.54
CA TRP A 215 8.66 16.78 -8.61
C TRP A 215 9.35 16.85 -9.96
N ILE A 216 9.09 15.88 -10.81
CA ILE A 216 9.62 15.80 -12.17
C ILE A 216 8.44 15.77 -13.14
N ASN A 217 8.48 16.66 -14.15
CA ASN A 217 7.48 16.64 -15.21
C ASN A 217 7.63 15.38 -16.07
N LEU A 218 6.52 14.73 -16.39
CA LEU A 218 6.53 13.50 -17.20
C LEU A 218 7.18 13.74 -18.58
N ARG A 219 6.92 14.88 -19.22
CA ARG A 219 7.52 15.27 -20.51
C ARG A 219 9.04 15.36 -20.44
N VAL A 220 9.60 15.94 -19.38
CA VAL A 220 11.05 16.05 -19.18
C VAL A 220 11.70 14.69 -19.05
N GLY A 221 11.07 13.78 -18.32
CA GLY A 221 11.52 12.40 -18.22
C GLY A 221 11.59 11.70 -19.57
N PHE A 222 10.60 11.89 -20.44
CA PHE A 222 10.57 11.35 -21.80
C PHE A 222 11.60 11.99 -22.73
N GLY A 223 11.82 13.30 -22.66
CA GLY A 223 12.83 14.00 -23.46
C GLY A 223 14.24 13.47 -23.23
N ARG A 224 14.58 13.15 -22.00
CA ARG A 224 15.88 12.52 -21.64
C ARG A 224 16.09 11.17 -22.31
N TYR A 225 15.04 10.43 -22.56
CA TYR A 225 15.12 9.07 -23.12
C TYR A 225 15.27 9.07 -24.65
N ARG A 226 14.65 10.02 -25.35
CA ARG A 226 14.82 10.18 -26.81
C ARG A 226 16.17 10.78 -27.20
N ASP A 227 16.72 11.69 -26.38
CA ASP A 227 17.99 12.34 -26.61
C ASP A 227 19.04 11.85 -25.58
N LEU A 228 19.49 10.60 -25.69
CA LEU A 228 20.58 10.04 -24.90
C LEU A 228 21.86 10.88 -24.91
N ASN A 229 21.96 11.85 -25.83
CA ASN A 229 23.13 12.74 -25.99
C ASN A 229 22.92 14.17 -25.46
N ARG A 230 21.75 14.53 -24.96
CA ARG A 230 21.51 15.85 -24.36
C ARG A 230 21.19 15.71 -22.86
N SER A 231 22.21 15.98 -22.06
CA SER A 231 22.03 16.22 -20.63
C SER A 231 21.25 17.52 -20.42
N VAL A 232 19.92 17.45 -20.42
CA VAL A 232 19.11 18.54 -19.88
C VAL A 232 19.13 18.36 -18.36
N PRO A 233 19.73 19.27 -17.58
CA PRO A 233 19.63 19.22 -16.14
C PRO A 233 18.17 19.50 -15.79
N SER A 234 17.39 18.46 -15.50
CA SER A 234 16.07 18.64 -14.91
C SER A 234 16.26 19.10 -13.49
N ARG A 235 16.19 20.40 -13.28
CA ARG A 235 16.00 20.96 -11.95
C ARG A 235 14.74 20.30 -11.38
N PRO A 236 14.80 19.69 -10.19
CA PRO A 236 13.59 19.26 -9.52
C PRO A 236 12.74 20.50 -9.21
N TYR A 237 11.47 20.43 -9.52
CA TYR A 237 10.52 21.50 -9.24
C TYR A 237 9.90 21.29 -7.86
N ARG A 238 9.66 22.39 -7.14
CA ARG A 238 8.76 22.43 -6.00
C ARG A 238 7.32 22.58 -6.50
N LEU A 239 6.37 22.27 -5.64
CA LEU A 239 4.96 22.40 -6.00
C LEU A 239 4.59 23.89 -6.23
N SER A 240 5.17 24.81 -5.43
CA SER A 240 5.04 26.26 -5.63
C SER A 240 5.58 26.71 -7.00
N ASP A 241 6.76 26.19 -7.42
CA ASP A 241 7.36 26.50 -8.71
C ASP A 241 6.44 26.02 -9.87
N ILE A 242 5.86 24.81 -9.71
CA ILE A 242 4.92 24.26 -10.70
C ILE A 242 3.69 25.17 -10.86
N ILE A 243 3.08 25.58 -9.74
CA ILE A 243 1.89 26.43 -9.78
C ILE A 243 2.23 27.81 -10.36
N LEU A 244 3.38 28.38 -10.01
CA LEU A 244 3.81 29.68 -10.55
C LEU A 244 4.10 29.60 -12.05
N ASP A 245 4.94 28.66 -12.47
CA ASP A 245 5.50 28.63 -13.84
C ASP A 245 4.51 28.09 -14.88
N TYR A 246 3.69 27.09 -14.51
CA TYR A 246 2.79 26.41 -15.44
C TYR A 246 1.33 26.84 -15.31
N TYR A 247 0.93 27.38 -14.16
CA TYR A 247 -0.45 27.83 -13.91
C TYR A 247 -0.56 29.31 -13.60
N GLN A 248 0.54 30.08 -13.80
CA GLN A 248 0.57 31.54 -13.60
C GLN A 248 0.08 31.97 -12.20
N GLY A 249 0.43 31.18 -11.19
CA GLY A 249 -0.02 31.40 -9.81
C GLY A 249 -1.50 31.05 -9.54
N ARG A 250 -2.24 30.58 -10.55
CA ARG A 250 -3.62 30.09 -10.35
C ARG A 250 -3.56 28.68 -9.78
N GLN A 251 -4.37 28.40 -8.78
CA GLN A 251 -4.46 27.06 -8.24
C GLN A 251 -5.17 26.11 -9.22
N PRO A 252 -4.50 25.07 -9.73
CA PRO A 252 -5.13 24.08 -10.60
C PRO A 252 -6.05 23.16 -9.81
N GLN A 253 -6.94 22.45 -10.49
CA GLN A 253 -7.62 21.29 -9.93
C GLN A 253 -6.63 20.12 -9.84
N ILE A 254 -6.28 19.72 -8.61
CA ILE A 254 -5.20 18.74 -8.36
C ILE A 254 -5.78 17.35 -8.14
N PHE A 255 -5.38 16.43 -8.99
CA PHE A 255 -5.63 14.99 -8.85
C PHE A 255 -4.38 14.30 -8.33
N VAL A 256 -4.54 13.31 -7.47
CA VAL A 256 -3.42 12.55 -6.93
C VAL A 256 -3.63 11.05 -7.10
N SER A 257 -2.53 10.33 -7.34
CA SER A 257 -2.49 8.87 -7.27
C SER A 257 -1.20 8.41 -6.61
N VAL A 258 -1.29 7.42 -5.74
CA VAL A 258 -0.16 6.79 -5.04
C VAL A 258 -0.12 5.32 -5.45
N LEU A 259 0.92 4.92 -6.18
CA LEU A 259 0.96 3.58 -6.78
C LEU A 259 2.39 3.07 -7.01
N ASN A 260 2.52 1.76 -7.15
CA ASN A 260 3.72 1.12 -7.67
C ASN A 260 3.66 1.10 -9.22
N PRO A 261 4.57 1.78 -9.93
CA PRO A 261 4.54 1.87 -11.38
C PRO A 261 4.87 0.54 -12.10
N HIS A 262 5.55 -0.40 -11.39
CA HIS A 262 5.88 -1.72 -11.92
C HIS A 262 4.75 -2.74 -11.74
N ASP A 263 3.73 -2.41 -10.98
CA ASP A 263 2.58 -3.27 -10.78
C ASP A 263 1.54 -3.01 -11.87
N LEU A 264 1.46 -3.92 -12.85
CA LEU A 264 0.54 -3.82 -13.99
C LEU A 264 -0.93 -3.69 -13.57
N ARG A 265 -1.28 -4.22 -12.39
CA ARG A 265 -2.64 -4.08 -11.83
C ARG A 265 -3.04 -2.63 -11.59
N LYS A 266 -2.07 -1.71 -11.43
CA LYS A 266 -2.36 -0.28 -11.19
C LYS A 266 -2.83 0.46 -12.44
N ASN A 267 -2.69 -0.15 -13.62
CA ASN A 267 -3.18 0.38 -14.90
C ASN A 267 -2.74 1.84 -15.16
N LEU A 268 -1.45 2.09 -14.89
CA LEU A 268 -0.86 3.43 -15.02
C LEU A 268 -1.04 4.01 -16.44
N THR A 269 -1.03 3.15 -17.47
CA THR A 269 -1.23 3.56 -18.87
C THR A 269 -2.59 4.22 -19.08
N SER A 270 -3.67 3.60 -18.59
CA SER A 270 -5.01 4.19 -18.72
C SER A 270 -5.19 5.43 -17.85
N LEU A 271 -4.53 5.49 -16.69
CA LEU A 271 -4.52 6.69 -15.84
C LEU A 271 -3.90 7.87 -16.57
N ILE A 272 -2.70 7.71 -17.11
CA ILE A 272 -1.99 8.77 -17.83
C ILE A 272 -2.76 9.17 -19.09
N GLY A 273 -3.16 8.19 -19.92
CA GLY A 273 -3.89 8.47 -21.15
C GLY A 273 -5.21 9.19 -20.91
N GLY A 274 -5.98 8.74 -19.92
CA GLY A 274 -7.25 9.38 -19.56
C GLY A 274 -7.08 10.77 -18.98
N PHE A 275 -6.00 11.00 -18.19
CA PHE A 275 -5.71 12.34 -17.70
C PHE A 275 -5.26 13.28 -18.84
N LEU A 276 -4.43 12.84 -19.77
CA LEU A 276 -4.02 13.66 -20.94
C LEU A 276 -5.22 14.07 -21.78
N GLU A 277 -6.15 13.14 -22.04
CA GLU A 277 -7.39 13.44 -22.77
C GLU A 277 -8.25 14.47 -22.01
N PHE A 278 -8.39 14.33 -20.70
CA PHE A 278 -9.09 15.29 -19.86
C PHE A 278 -8.39 16.65 -19.79
N HIS A 279 -7.06 16.66 -19.64
CA HIS A 279 -6.24 17.87 -19.50
C HIS A 279 -6.27 18.74 -20.75
N ALA A 280 -6.34 18.14 -21.94
CA ALA A 280 -6.46 18.87 -23.21
C ALA A 280 -7.69 19.79 -23.24
N GLU A 281 -8.79 19.38 -22.59
CA GLU A 281 -10.02 20.17 -22.48
C GLU A 281 -10.05 21.04 -21.21
N ASN A 282 -9.26 20.67 -20.20
CA ASN A 282 -9.23 21.29 -18.87
C ASN A 282 -7.79 21.64 -18.46
N PRO A 283 -7.14 22.62 -19.12
CA PRO A 283 -5.72 22.89 -18.91
C PRO A 283 -5.36 23.40 -17.52
N ASN A 284 -6.34 23.87 -16.73
CA ASN A 284 -6.15 24.20 -15.32
C ASN A 284 -6.31 22.97 -14.39
N SER A 285 -5.74 21.84 -14.79
CA SER A 285 -5.72 20.59 -14.03
C SER A 285 -4.31 20.05 -13.89
N LEU A 286 -4.03 19.36 -12.79
CA LEU A 286 -2.72 18.83 -12.41
C LEU A 286 -2.87 17.42 -11.86
N LEU A 287 -2.10 16.45 -12.40
CA LEU A 287 -2.00 15.09 -11.85
C LEU A 287 -0.65 14.93 -11.16
N LEU A 288 -0.71 14.66 -9.86
CA LEU A 288 0.45 14.33 -9.04
C LEU A 288 0.53 12.82 -8.84
N LEU A 289 1.59 12.20 -9.35
CA LEU A 289 1.87 10.77 -9.20
C LEU A 289 2.95 10.56 -8.14
N LYS A 290 2.55 10.07 -6.97
CA LYS A 290 3.52 9.57 -5.96
C LYS A 290 3.80 8.10 -6.26
N LEU A 291 4.98 7.82 -6.80
CA LEU A 291 5.40 6.48 -7.18
C LEU A 291 6.09 5.77 -6.00
N ILE A 292 5.69 4.52 -5.77
CA ILE A 292 6.31 3.63 -4.77
C ILE A 292 7.32 2.77 -5.51
N VAL A 293 8.61 3.08 -5.38
CA VAL A 293 9.72 2.40 -6.04
C VAL A 293 10.78 1.98 -5.03
N ASP A 294 11.58 0.98 -5.39
CA ASP A 294 12.76 0.58 -4.61
C ASP A 294 13.90 1.56 -4.90
N ASN A 295 14.23 2.40 -3.93
CA ASN A 295 15.28 3.42 -4.07
C ASN A 295 16.69 2.85 -4.28
N THR A 296 16.88 1.55 -4.18
CA THR A 296 18.20 0.92 -4.35
C THR A 296 18.46 0.38 -5.75
N SER A 297 17.42 -0.12 -6.40
CA SER A 297 17.54 -0.75 -7.72
C SER A 297 16.86 0.05 -8.83
N ASP A 298 15.88 0.88 -8.45
CA ASP A 298 15.09 1.63 -9.41
C ASP A 298 15.61 3.07 -9.49
N ARG A 299 16.61 3.29 -10.31
CA ARG A 299 16.92 4.64 -10.78
C ARG A 299 15.66 5.21 -11.43
N LEU A 300 15.43 6.51 -11.27
CA LEU A 300 14.30 7.21 -11.91
C LEU A 300 14.22 6.87 -13.40
N ASP A 301 15.35 6.69 -14.06
CA ASP A 301 15.46 6.28 -15.47
C ASP A 301 14.79 4.92 -15.73
N ASN A 302 14.93 3.94 -14.83
CA ASN A 302 14.28 2.63 -14.97
C ASN A 302 12.77 2.72 -14.77
N VAL A 303 12.31 3.57 -13.85
CA VAL A 303 10.88 3.83 -13.64
C VAL A 303 10.28 4.48 -14.88
N LEU A 304 10.96 5.48 -15.42
CA LEU A 304 10.53 6.15 -16.65
C LEU A 304 10.58 5.21 -17.85
N THR A 305 11.60 4.32 -17.94
CA THR A 305 11.65 3.27 -18.96
C THR A 305 10.48 2.32 -18.85
N GLY A 306 10.16 1.87 -17.64
CA GLY A 306 8.98 1.02 -17.39
C GLY A 306 7.68 1.68 -17.85
N ILE A 307 7.51 2.97 -17.55
CA ILE A 307 6.36 3.76 -18.03
C ILE A 307 6.35 3.87 -19.57
N LEU A 308 7.53 4.07 -20.20
CA LEU A 308 7.69 4.15 -21.66
C LEU A 308 7.38 2.81 -22.34
N THR A 309 7.86 1.69 -21.78
CA THR A 309 7.61 0.35 -22.32
C THR A 309 6.12 -0.02 -22.24
N LEU A 310 5.36 0.59 -21.35
CA LEU A 310 3.91 0.43 -21.23
C LEU A 310 3.11 1.12 -22.35
N ARG A 311 3.74 1.48 -23.47
CA ARG A 311 3.11 2.04 -24.69
C ARG A 311 2.47 3.42 -24.54
N ILE A 312 2.96 4.25 -23.63
CA ILE A 312 2.55 5.67 -23.58
C ILE A 312 2.96 6.40 -24.87
N SER A 313 3.87 5.83 -25.66
CA SER A 313 4.25 6.30 -26.99
C SER A 313 3.08 6.36 -28.02
N GLN A 314 1.94 5.77 -27.72
CA GLN A 314 0.74 5.90 -28.56
C GLN A 314 0.02 7.24 -28.39
N TYR A 315 0.24 7.90 -27.27
CA TYR A 315 -0.24 9.25 -27.07
C TYR A 315 0.86 10.18 -27.61
N GLU A 316 0.60 10.89 -28.68
CA GLU A 316 1.43 12.02 -29.04
C GLU A 316 1.46 12.93 -27.81
N LEU A 317 2.61 12.98 -27.14
CA LEU A 317 2.82 13.70 -25.89
C LEU A 317 2.82 15.22 -26.15
N ILE A 318 1.73 15.70 -26.72
CA ILE A 318 1.62 17.06 -27.22
C ILE A 318 1.59 18.04 -26.05
N ASP A 319 1.12 17.64 -24.87
CA ASP A 319 1.14 18.51 -23.69
C ASP A 319 1.05 17.72 -22.37
N SER A 320 2.18 17.23 -21.90
CA SER A 320 2.28 16.55 -20.59
C SER A 320 2.54 17.52 -19.43
N ASN A 321 2.37 18.83 -19.63
CA ASN A 321 2.64 19.85 -18.62
C ASN A 321 1.81 19.65 -17.34
N GLY A 322 0.67 18.98 -17.43
CA GLY A 322 -0.22 18.67 -16.32
C GLY A 322 0.16 17.44 -15.51
N ILE A 323 1.20 16.65 -15.85
CA ILE A 323 1.54 15.41 -15.13
C ILE A 323 2.92 15.53 -14.49
N TRP A 324 2.95 15.39 -13.16
CA TRP A 324 4.17 15.48 -12.37
C TRP A 324 4.29 14.26 -11.44
N LEU A 325 5.50 13.76 -11.29
CA LEU A 325 5.76 12.56 -10.50
C LEU A 325 6.87 12.78 -9.48
N THR A 326 6.77 12.04 -8.37
CA THR A 326 7.82 11.94 -7.36
C THR A 326 8.03 10.49 -6.94
N THR A 327 9.29 10.12 -6.72
CA THR A 327 9.69 8.83 -6.12
C THR A 327 10.14 9.01 -4.66
N ALA A 328 10.08 10.23 -4.14
CA ALA A 328 10.49 10.52 -2.77
C ALA A 328 9.68 9.67 -1.77
N ASN A 329 10.37 9.14 -0.75
CA ASN A 329 9.68 8.50 0.37
C ASN A 329 9.06 9.58 1.25
N LEU A 330 7.73 9.72 1.16
CA LEU A 330 7.00 10.71 1.94
C LEU A 330 6.68 10.15 3.33
N PRO A 331 7.11 10.81 4.41
CA PRO A 331 6.61 10.52 5.75
C PRO A 331 5.08 10.64 5.82
N GLU A 332 4.43 9.91 6.73
CA GLU A 332 2.97 9.90 6.86
C GLU A 332 2.34 11.31 6.98
N PRO A 333 2.91 12.28 7.72
CA PRO A 333 2.38 13.65 7.74
C PRO A 333 2.41 14.33 6.37
N VAL A 334 3.53 14.20 5.62
CA VAL A 334 3.68 14.83 4.29
C VAL A 334 2.78 14.16 3.25
N LEU A 335 2.59 12.85 3.35
CA LEU A 335 1.61 12.13 2.52
C LEU A 335 0.18 12.59 2.84
N GLY A 336 -0.12 12.82 4.12
CA GLY A 336 -1.37 13.42 4.56
C GLY A 336 -1.59 14.82 3.98
N ASP A 337 -0.56 15.65 3.98
CA ASP A 337 -0.60 16.99 3.37
C ASP A 337 -0.82 16.91 1.86
N LEU A 338 -0.21 15.94 1.16
CA LEU A 338 -0.46 15.70 -0.27
C LEU A 338 -1.94 15.37 -0.53
N TYR A 339 -2.54 14.50 0.28
CA TYR A 339 -3.97 14.22 0.17
C TYR A 339 -4.81 15.47 0.45
N ARG A 340 -4.52 16.19 1.53
CA ARG A 340 -5.25 17.42 1.89
C ARG A 340 -5.17 18.50 0.81
N PHE A 341 -4.05 18.62 0.13
CA PHE A 341 -3.81 19.62 -0.93
C PHE A 341 -4.43 19.23 -2.26
N SER A 342 -4.91 18.00 -2.40
CA SER A 342 -5.51 17.47 -3.63
C SER A 342 -7.04 17.60 -3.63
N SER A 343 -7.61 17.71 -4.84
CA SER A 343 -9.07 17.81 -5.05
C SER A 343 -9.75 16.43 -5.08
N ALA A 344 -9.06 15.42 -5.63
CA ALA A 344 -9.57 14.05 -5.74
C ALA A 344 -8.43 13.04 -5.84
N TYR A 345 -8.73 11.80 -5.44
CA TYR A 345 -7.83 10.65 -5.61
C TYR A 345 -8.27 9.81 -6.81
N VAL A 346 -7.37 9.55 -7.76
CA VAL A 346 -7.68 8.73 -8.95
C VAL A 346 -7.08 7.33 -8.80
N CYS A 347 -7.90 6.31 -8.98
CA CYS A 347 -7.48 4.91 -8.93
C CYS A 347 -8.07 4.13 -10.12
N THR A 348 -7.18 3.57 -10.93
CA THR A 348 -7.51 2.82 -12.14
C THR A 348 -7.16 1.33 -12.03
N SER A 349 -6.93 0.84 -10.82
CA SER A 349 -6.46 -0.52 -10.59
C SER A 349 -7.39 -1.55 -11.19
N LEU A 350 -6.80 -2.62 -11.76
CA LEU A 350 -7.50 -3.75 -12.39
C LEU A 350 -7.95 -4.80 -11.38
N ALA A 351 -7.28 -4.87 -10.23
CA ALA A 351 -7.59 -5.77 -9.12
C ALA A 351 -6.90 -5.30 -7.84
N GLU A 352 -7.57 -5.41 -6.69
CA GLU A 352 -7.06 -4.95 -5.39
C GLU A 352 -7.45 -5.90 -4.26
N GLY A 353 -6.50 -6.10 -3.33
CA GLY A 353 -6.74 -6.84 -2.09
C GLY A 353 -7.32 -6.00 -0.96
N GLN A 354 -6.93 -4.71 -0.85
CA GLN A 354 -7.50 -3.70 0.05
C GLN A 354 -7.45 -2.30 -0.54
N ASN A 355 -6.35 -1.91 -1.17
CA ASN A 355 -6.04 -0.56 -1.67
C ASN A 355 -5.89 0.48 -0.54
N LEU A 356 -4.86 0.32 0.28
CA LEU A 356 -4.59 1.20 1.41
C LEU A 356 -4.48 2.68 1.02
N PRO A 357 -3.76 3.08 -0.06
CA PRO A 357 -3.66 4.49 -0.44
C PRO A 357 -5.02 5.14 -0.78
N LEU A 358 -5.92 4.41 -1.45
CA LEU A 358 -7.27 4.88 -1.72
C LEU A 358 -8.06 5.09 -0.42
N GLN A 359 -8.00 4.12 0.50
CA GLN A 359 -8.66 4.23 1.80
C GLN A 359 -8.08 5.36 2.66
N GLU A 360 -6.77 5.58 2.60
CA GLU A 360 -6.10 6.71 3.25
C GLU A 360 -6.59 8.05 2.69
N ALA A 361 -6.63 8.19 1.36
CA ALA A 361 -7.18 9.38 0.72
C ALA A 361 -8.65 9.64 1.12
N MET A 362 -9.48 8.60 1.15
CA MET A 362 -10.86 8.68 1.65
C MET A 362 -10.92 9.10 3.12
N ALA A 363 -10.00 8.63 3.96
CA ALA A 363 -9.92 9.05 5.36
C ALA A 363 -9.62 10.55 5.52
N TRP A 364 -8.91 11.12 4.56
CA TRP A 364 -8.69 12.56 4.45
C TRP A 364 -9.87 13.32 3.82
N GLY A 365 -10.91 12.65 3.36
CA GLY A 365 -12.10 13.26 2.78
C GLY A 365 -11.98 13.56 1.28
N LEU A 366 -10.97 13.06 0.59
CA LEU A 366 -10.89 13.18 -0.88
C LEU A 366 -12.01 12.39 -1.53
N VAL A 367 -12.52 12.94 -2.63
CA VAL A 367 -13.44 12.22 -3.49
C VAL A 367 -12.67 11.16 -4.27
N PRO A 368 -13.00 9.87 -4.15
CA PRO A 368 -12.45 8.85 -5.01
C PRO A 368 -13.00 8.97 -6.43
N ILE A 369 -12.13 8.93 -7.44
CA ILE A 369 -12.46 8.67 -8.83
C ILE A 369 -11.87 7.30 -9.15
N THR A 370 -12.69 6.25 -9.12
CA THR A 370 -12.16 4.89 -9.04
C THR A 370 -13.11 3.87 -9.66
N THR A 371 -12.55 2.73 -10.09
CA THR A 371 -13.32 1.54 -10.44
C THR A 371 -13.93 0.91 -9.18
N ARG A 372 -14.95 0.03 -9.35
CA ARG A 372 -15.63 -0.65 -8.25
C ARG A 372 -15.67 -2.15 -8.50
N HIS A 373 -14.64 -2.85 -8.06
CA HIS A 373 -14.52 -4.31 -8.15
C HIS A 373 -13.57 -4.84 -7.06
N THR A 374 -13.45 -6.15 -6.95
CA THR A 374 -12.61 -6.85 -5.97
C THR A 374 -12.76 -6.25 -4.56
N ALA A 375 -11.69 -5.86 -3.87
CA ALA A 375 -11.79 -5.28 -2.53
C ALA A 375 -12.57 -3.95 -2.48
N MET A 376 -12.59 -3.19 -3.57
CA MET A 376 -13.22 -1.87 -3.59
C MET A 376 -14.75 -1.94 -3.50
N VAL A 377 -15.37 -3.08 -3.82
CA VAL A 377 -16.82 -3.29 -3.63
C VAL A 377 -17.24 -3.13 -2.17
N ASP A 378 -16.35 -3.41 -1.23
CA ASP A 378 -16.65 -3.35 0.20
C ASP A 378 -16.83 -1.91 0.73
N TYR A 379 -16.32 -0.89 0.01
CA TYR A 379 -16.31 0.49 0.52
C TYR A 379 -16.55 1.59 -0.52
N ILE A 380 -16.59 1.27 -1.80
CA ILE A 380 -16.89 2.23 -2.90
C ILE A 380 -18.32 2.07 -3.36
N SER A 381 -19.02 3.19 -3.51
CA SER A 381 -20.34 3.30 -4.10
C SER A 381 -20.52 4.66 -4.76
N GLU A 382 -21.54 4.82 -5.59
CA GLU A 382 -21.89 6.10 -6.23
C GLU A 382 -22.29 7.19 -5.21
N SER A 383 -22.57 6.79 -3.97
CA SER A 383 -22.86 7.73 -2.89
C SER A 383 -21.62 8.37 -2.26
N ASN A 384 -20.42 7.81 -2.48
CA ASN A 384 -19.17 8.27 -1.87
C ASN A 384 -17.99 8.36 -2.86
N ALA A 385 -18.23 8.15 -4.16
CA ALA A 385 -17.20 8.16 -5.19
C ALA A 385 -17.77 8.56 -6.55
N VAL A 386 -16.90 9.00 -7.47
CA VAL A 386 -17.15 8.97 -8.92
C VAL A 386 -16.66 7.61 -9.42
N VAL A 387 -17.57 6.75 -9.84
CA VAL A 387 -17.24 5.38 -10.25
C VAL A 387 -16.86 5.35 -11.73
N ILE A 388 -15.63 4.92 -12.02
CA ILE A 388 -15.15 4.66 -13.37
C ILE A 388 -15.72 3.30 -13.84
N SER A 389 -16.28 3.28 -15.05
CA SER A 389 -16.74 2.04 -15.67
C SER A 389 -15.59 1.06 -15.88
N SER A 390 -15.83 -0.21 -15.59
CA SER A 390 -14.86 -1.28 -15.83
C SER A 390 -15.57 -2.58 -16.20
N ARG A 391 -14.89 -3.44 -16.94
CA ARG A 391 -15.41 -4.75 -17.34
C ARG A 391 -14.46 -5.87 -16.96
N SER A 392 -15.00 -7.02 -16.58
CA SER A 392 -14.19 -8.23 -16.40
C SER A 392 -13.55 -8.65 -17.73
N SER A 393 -12.28 -9.03 -17.67
CA SER A 393 -11.49 -9.45 -18.82
C SER A 393 -10.51 -10.56 -18.41
N PRO A 394 -10.21 -11.53 -19.25
CA PRO A 394 -9.15 -12.50 -19.00
C PRO A 394 -7.79 -11.81 -18.81
N ILE A 395 -6.93 -12.44 -18.00
CA ILE A 395 -5.55 -11.98 -17.82
C ILE A 395 -4.67 -12.60 -18.93
N GLU A 396 -4.43 -11.83 -19.97
CA GLU A 396 -3.64 -12.28 -21.15
C GLU A 396 -2.13 -11.94 -21.01
N ARG A 397 -1.65 -11.77 -19.79
CA ARG A 397 -0.27 -11.31 -19.51
C ARG A 397 0.52 -12.37 -18.76
N PRO A 398 1.40 -13.13 -19.46
CA PRO A 398 2.22 -14.18 -18.84
C PRO A 398 3.25 -13.65 -17.85
N ASP A 399 3.52 -12.35 -17.85
CA ASP A 399 4.43 -11.64 -16.95
C ASP A 399 3.78 -11.25 -15.61
N THR A 400 2.51 -11.54 -15.40
CA THR A 400 1.84 -11.40 -14.11
C THR A 400 1.88 -12.70 -13.30
N ALA A 401 1.73 -12.61 -11.99
CA ALA A 401 1.64 -13.79 -11.11
C ALA A 401 0.52 -14.76 -11.53
N MET A 402 -0.51 -14.26 -12.21
CA MET A 402 -1.67 -15.03 -12.67
C MET A 402 -1.66 -15.33 -14.17
N GLY A 403 -0.64 -14.92 -14.91
CA GLY A 403 -0.59 -15.09 -16.36
C GLY A 403 -0.50 -16.54 -16.82
N SER A 404 -0.14 -17.46 -15.90
CA SER A 404 -0.13 -18.90 -16.13
C SER A 404 -1.43 -19.61 -15.73
N GLU A 405 -2.36 -18.91 -15.06
CA GLU A 405 -3.62 -19.48 -14.60
C GLU A 405 -4.69 -19.32 -15.67
N PRO A 406 -5.16 -20.41 -16.28
CA PRO A 406 -6.22 -20.35 -17.27
C PRO A 406 -7.49 -19.78 -16.62
N ASP A 407 -8.21 -18.96 -17.38
CA ASP A 407 -9.48 -18.34 -16.98
C ASP A 407 -9.42 -17.35 -15.78
N ALA A 408 -8.22 -16.95 -15.33
CA ALA A 408 -8.09 -15.88 -14.36
C ALA A 408 -8.53 -14.55 -14.97
N THR A 409 -9.27 -13.75 -14.19
CA THR A 409 -9.81 -12.47 -14.65
C THR A 409 -9.40 -11.30 -13.75
N TRP A 410 -9.42 -10.14 -14.36
CA TRP A 410 -9.35 -8.84 -13.67
C TRP A 410 -10.36 -7.87 -14.29
N HIS A 411 -10.41 -6.62 -13.81
CA HIS A 411 -11.34 -5.62 -14.33
C HIS A 411 -10.61 -4.52 -15.07
N VAL A 412 -10.92 -4.34 -16.34
CA VAL A 412 -10.25 -3.36 -17.21
C VAL A 412 -11.11 -2.11 -17.37
N CYS A 413 -10.50 -0.94 -17.15
CA CYS A 413 -10.99 0.36 -17.59
C CYS A 413 -10.01 0.95 -18.62
N THR A 414 -10.54 1.66 -19.61
CA THR A 414 -9.77 2.31 -20.68
C THR A 414 -9.41 3.75 -20.30
N SER A 415 -8.53 4.39 -21.09
CA SER A 415 -8.25 5.83 -20.97
C SER A 415 -9.52 6.69 -21.13
N ALA A 416 -10.38 6.32 -22.06
CA ALA A 416 -11.67 7.01 -22.25
C ALA A 416 -12.59 6.89 -21.01
N ASP A 417 -12.66 5.73 -20.36
CA ASP A 417 -13.42 5.56 -19.12
C ASP A 417 -12.86 6.44 -18.00
N VAL A 418 -11.54 6.56 -17.92
CA VAL A 418 -10.86 7.41 -16.92
C VAL A 418 -11.13 8.89 -17.23
N ALA A 419 -10.99 9.32 -18.49
CA ALA A 419 -11.29 10.70 -18.91
C ALA A 419 -12.74 11.08 -18.59
N LEU A 420 -13.68 10.17 -18.85
CA LEU A 420 -15.10 10.38 -18.51
C LEU A 420 -15.30 10.53 -16.99
N GLY A 421 -14.61 9.73 -16.18
CA GLY A 421 -14.64 9.85 -14.71
C GLY A 421 -14.11 11.22 -14.23
N LEU A 422 -12.99 11.69 -14.82
CA LEU A 422 -12.42 13.01 -14.52
C LEU A 422 -13.36 14.15 -14.91
N ARG A 423 -13.96 14.08 -16.11
CA ARG A 423 -14.99 15.05 -16.57
C ARG A 423 -16.20 15.06 -15.65
N SER A 424 -16.66 13.87 -15.25
CA SER A 424 -17.80 13.73 -14.33
C SER A 424 -17.50 14.41 -12.98
N PHE A 425 -16.29 14.23 -12.43
CA PHE A 425 -15.87 14.92 -11.22
C PHE A 425 -15.75 16.45 -11.44
N ALA A 426 -15.16 16.90 -12.55
CA ALA A 426 -15.00 18.32 -12.84
C ALA A 426 -16.36 19.05 -12.97
N ALA A 427 -17.39 18.37 -13.47
CA ALA A 427 -18.74 18.90 -13.59
C ALA A 427 -19.52 18.98 -12.25
N LEU A 428 -19.02 18.36 -11.18
CA LEU A 428 -19.70 18.41 -9.88
C LEU A 428 -19.58 19.81 -9.26
N SER A 429 -20.67 20.25 -8.63
CA SER A 429 -20.64 21.43 -7.75
C SER A 429 -19.73 21.17 -6.55
N GLU A 430 -19.19 22.22 -5.95
CA GLU A 430 -18.38 22.16 -4.75
C GLU A 430 -19.13 21.45 -3.60
N ALA A 431 -20.41 21.78 -3.39
CA ALA A 431 -21.25 21.12 -2.40
C ALA A 431 -21.36 19.61 -2.63
N ARG A 432 -21.47 19.16 -3.88
CA ARG A 432 -21.53 17.74 -4.21
C ARG A 432 -20.18 17.04 -4.01
N ARG A 433 -19.07 17.68 -4.33
CA ARG A 433 -17.72 17.17 -4.05
C ARG A 433 -17.52 17.00 -2.54
N TRP A 434 -17.89 18.02 -1.77
CA TRP A 434 -17.86 17.96 -0.30
C TRP A 434 -18.69 16.82 0.27
N GLU A 435 -19.91 16.64 -0.24
CA GLU A 435 -20.81 15.55 0.20
C GLU A 435 -20.17 14.17 -0.07
N LEU A 436 -19.64 13.94 -1.29
CA LEU A 436 -19.00 12.68 -1.65
C LEU A 436 -17.76 12.41 -0.77
N GLY A 437 -16.89 13.39 -0.59
CA GLY A 437 -15.71 13.29 0.26
C GLY A 437 -16.06 13.02 1.72
N SER A 438 -17.09 13.69 2.25
CA SER A 438 -17.58 13.48 3.61
C SER A 438 -18.13 12.07 3.80
N ARG A 439 -18.87 11.54 2.83
CA ARG A 439 -19.38 10.16 2.85
C ARG A 439 -18.25 9.13 2.68
N ALA A 440 -17.24 9.41 1.83
CA ALA A 440 -16.05 8.59 1.70
C ALA A 440 -15.33 8.46 3.05
N ARG A 441 -15.06 9.60 3.71
CA ARG A 441 -14.47 9.63 5.04
C ARG A 441 -15.31 8.88 6.07
N ALA A 442 -16.64 9.11 6.10
CA ALA A 442 -17.53 8.43 7.03
C ALA A 442 -17.51 6.90 6.86
N THR A 443 -17.41 6.42 5.62
CA THR A 443 -17.28 4.98 5.31
C THR A 443 -16.02 4.41 5.95
N ILE A 444 -14.87 5.05 5.77
CA ILE A 444 -13.59 4.61 6.36
C ILE A 444 -13.62 4.70 7.88
N THR A 445 -14.11 5.81 8.42
CA THR A 445 -14.23 6.00 9.88
C THR A 445 -15.06 4.90 10.54
N ARG A 446 -16.18 4.56 9.93
CA ARG A 446 -17.13 3.58 10.50
C ARG A 446 -16.62 2.15 10.42
N HIS A 447 -15.93 1.76 9.34
CA HIS A 447 -15.68 0.35 9.03
C HIS A 447 -14.20 -0.03 9.03
N PHE A 448 -13.30 0.92 8.77
CA PHE A 448 -11.88 0.63 8.55
C PHE A 448 -10.94 1.39 9.49
N SER A 449 -11.45 2.29 10.34
CA SER A 449 -10.58 2.97 11.32
C SER A 449 -10.10 2.01 12.42
N VAL A 450 -9.15 2.45 13.22
CA VAL A 450 -8.48 1.63 14.26
C VAL A 450 -9.50 0.97 15.20
N ALA A 451 -10.43 1.73 15.76
CA ALA A 451 -11.36 1.21 16.77
C ALA A 451 -12.34 0.14 16.24
N PRO A 452 -13.06 0.31 15.11
CA PRO A 452 -13.87 -0.78 14.54
C PRO A 452 -13.07 -2.02 14.19
N VAL A 453 -11.87 -1.88 13.60
CA VAL A 453 -11.03 -3.02 13.25
C VAL A 453 -10.52 -3.72 14.51
N ALA A 454 -10.12 -2.97 15.54
CA ALA A 454 -9.73 -3.53 16.83
C ALA A 454 -10.86 -4.38 17.45
N ARG A 455 -12.13 -3.89 17.37
CA ARG A 455 -13.29 -4.69 17.81
C ARG A 455 -13.46 -5.99 17.02
N LEU A 456 -13.24 -5.97 15.69
CA LEU A 456 -13.28 -7.19 14.88
C LEU A 456 -12.19 -8.19 15.31
N ILE A 457 -10.97 -7.71 15.52
CA ILE A 457 -9.86 -8.51 16.01
C ILE A 457 -10.21 -9.09 17.37
N GLN A 458 -10.66 -8.27 18.32
CA GLN A 458 -11.04 -8.70 19.67
C GLN A 458 -12.13 -9.76 19.64
N ALA A 459 -13.22 -9.51 18.93
CA ALA A 459 -14.33 -10.47 18.80
C ALA A 459 -13.83 -11.81 18.24
N ARG A 460 -12.92 -11.79 17.25
CA ARG A 460 -12.40 -13.01 16.65
C ARG A 460 -11.46 -13.77 17.61
N LEU A 461 -10.61 -13.07 18.34
CA LEU A 461 -9.72 -13.69 19.31
C LEU A 461 -10.47 -14.26 20.54
N MET A 462 -11.62 -13.66 20.92
CA MET A 462 -12.44 -14.11 22.05
C MET A 462 -13.37 -15.28 21.72
N GLN A 463 -13.85 -15.42 20.48
CA GLN A 463 -14.77 -16.52 20.08
C GLN A 463 -14.16 -17.92 20.15
N GLN A 464 -12.96 -18.06 20.69
CA GLN A 464 -12.16 -19.28 20.63
C GLN A 464 -11.79 -19.82 22.02
N GLN A 465 -12.41 -19.26 23.04
CA GLN A 465 -12.43 -19.79 24.40
C GLN A 465 -13.69 -20.64 24.62
#